data_e48f5265bbdf5754ff11ff0ab7f2e279
#
_entry.id   e48f5265bbdf5754ff11ff0ab7f2e279
#
_cell.length_a   1.000
_cell.length_b   1.000
_cell.length_c   1.000
_cell.angle_alpha   90.00
_cell.angle_beta   90.00
_cell.angle_gamma   90.00
#
_symmetry.space_group_name_H-M   'P 1'
#
loop_
_entity.id
_entity.type
_entity.pdbx_description
1 polymer ?
#
loop_
_entity_poly.entity_id
_entity_poly.type
_entity_poly.pdbx_seq_one_letter_code
_entity_poly.pdbx_strand_id
1 'polypeptide(L)'
;MSTNADLDRPPYAPQRILTAPFPERVRLVCRSWASQVHPTPFIVIAMYWAKYALLFVGGWACFVSFSADTPGFASPGGWAFTAVAFQKAVLWAIFYEMAGFGCGSGPMNARFSPPIGGFLHFLRPGTTKLPLFPGLPLFGGIRRTWLDAALYAAGQVFLLRALLAPEVTAELLLPSLVLIPLLGVTDKTLFLAARAEHYYVALVCLTVASADALWISACKVLWAMIWFWAATSKVNDHFPSVIMVMMNNGPFFPKWLKKRLFASYPDDLRPSSFAVAMARMGTLTEYMIPLVLVTSQSPLLTGAMLVVMSCFHGFIALNNPSGMPIEWNILMIYGGIFLFGFHPEASVLAVGQMPWLALFLFFCLFVVPCTGNFVPSRVSFLLSMRYYAGNWAYNIWLIRKGSTRKLSKLTKAAGTMREQLEKVIPDATGVEVALTLSLAHRFMHLEGRPLLEALPRAVDDIDDYEWMDGEVLGGMVLGWNFGDGHLNGMQLLRAVQQQCGFEPGELRVVMVESQPLFGRTMAWQVVDAASGLLAEGETEIDRMRDSPPWPRPAE
;
A
#
# COMPACT_ATOMS: atom_id res chain seq x y z
N MET A 1 -33.06 -17.08 28.49
CA MET A 1 -31.99 -16.82 29.48
C MET A 1 -30.68 -17.24 28.84
N SER A 2 -29.88 -16.29 28.34
CA SER A 2 -28.53 -16.59 27.85
C SER A 2 -27.67 -16.97 29.06
N THR A 3 -27.02 -18.09 29.00
CA THR A 3 -26.08 -18.52 30.04
C THR A 3 -24.88 -17.55 30.09
N ASN A 4 -24.29 -17.32 31.27
CA ASN A 4 -23.10 -16.47 31.41
C ASN A 4 -21.95 -16.85 30.44
N ALA A 5 -21.92 -18.09 29.95
CA ALA A 5 -20.97 -18.58 28.95
C ALA A 5 -21.17 -17.94 27.54
N ASP A 6 -22.39 -17.48 27.19
CA ASP A 6 -22.65 -16.83 25.91
C ASP A 6 -22.23 -15.36 25.91
N LEU A 7 -22.14 -14.74 27.09
CA LEU A 7 -21.66 -13.36 27.23
C LEU A 7 -20.15 -13.23 27.01
N ASP A 8 -19.39 -14.33 27.11
CA ASP A 8 -17.92 -14.35 26.96
C ASP A 8 -17.46 -14.77 25.56
N ARG A 9 -18.37 -14.95 24.61
CA ARG A 9 -18.05 -15.32 23.24
C ARG A 9 -18.32 -14.17 22.25
N PRO A 10 -17.44 -13.96 21.23
CA PRO A 10 -17.70 -12.97 20.20
C PRO A 10 -18.83 -13.42 19.25
N PRO A 11 -19.60 -12.48 18.62
CA PRO A 11 -19.43 -11.03 18.74
C PRO A 11 -19.96 -10.47 20.06
N TYR A 12 -19.27 -9.48 20.62
CA TYR A 12 -19.68 -8.84 21.88
C TYR A 12 -20.69 -7.71 21.63
N ALA A 13 -21.50 -7.42 22.65
CA ALA A 13 -22.43 -6.28 22.57
C ALA A 13 -21.65 -4.96 22.40
N PRO A 14 -22.16 -4.02 21.56
CA PRO A 14 -21.51 -2.71 21.33
C PRO A 14 -21.12 -1.98 22.61
N GLN A 15 -22.04 -1.90 23.57
CA GLN A 15 -21.82 -1.22 24.86
C GLN A 15 -20.62 -1.83 25.61
N ARG A 16 -20.47 -3.16 25.63
CA ARG A 16 -19.36 -3.84 26.29
C ARG A 16 -18.01 -3.45 25.68
N ILE A 17 -17.94 -3.33 24.35
CA ILE A 17 -16.72 -2.93 23.67
C ILE A 17 -16.37 -1.48 24.01
N LEU A 18 -17.36 -0.57 23.95
CA LEU A 18 -17.13 0.85 24.10
C LEU A 18 -16.82 1.29 25.53
N THR A 19 -17.35 0.57 26.54
CA THR A 19 -17.17 0.90 27.95
C THR A 19 -16.01 0.15 28.63
N ALA A 20 -15.44 -0.84 27.97
CA ALA A 20 -14.31 -1.60 28.55
C ALA A 20 -13.06 -0.73 28.68
N PRO A 21 -12.25 -0.88 29.76
CA PRO A 21 -10.92 -0.29 29.84
C PRO A 21 -10.06 -0.67 28.63
N PHE A 22 -9.14 0.20 28.22
CA PHE A 22 -8.37 0.04 26.98
C PHE A 22 -7.73 -1.36 26.79
N PRO A 23 -7.06 -1.97 27.80
CA PRO A 23 -6.47 -3.31 27.64
C PRO A 23 -7.50 -4.41 27.36
N GLU A 24 -8.65 -4.36 28.03
CA GLU A 24 -9.74 -5.29 27.80
C GLU A 24 -10.44 -4.98 26.46
N ARG A 25 -10.61 -3.71 26.13
CA ARG A 25 -11.18 -3.27 24.85
C ARG A 25 -10.39 -3.82 23.67
N VAL A 26 -9.05 -3.76 23.70
CA VAL A 26 -8.19 -4.35 22.65
C VAL A 26 -8.49 -5.84 22.50
N ARG A 27 -8.60 -6.59 23.59
CA ARG A 27 -8.96 -8.02 23.57
C ARG A 27 -10.33 -8.26 22.93
N LEU A 28 -11.35 -7.52 23.37
CA LEU A 28 -12.71 -7.66 22.86
C LEU A 28 -12.78 -7.31 21.36
N VAL A 29 -12.08 -6.26 20.96
CA VAL A 29 -12.01 -5.79 19.56
C VAL A 29 -11.33 -6.84 18.67
N CYS A 30 -10.18 -7.37 19.06
CA CYS A 30 -9.48 -8.40 18.29
C CYS A 30 -10.34 -9.68 18.16
N ARG A 31 -10.97 -10.13 19.24
CA ARG A 31 -11.84 -11.32 19.23
C ARG A 31 -13.11 -11.09 18.39
N SER A 32 -13.75 -9.90 18.50
CA SER A 32 -14.89 -9.54 17.67
C SER A 32 -14.53 -9.50 16.19
N TRP A 33 -13.41 -8.86 15.85
CA TRP A 33 -12.90 -8.82 14.49
C TRP A 33 -12.64 -10.22 13.92
N ALA A 34 -11.99 -11.10 14.69
CA ALA A 34 -11.73 -12.49 14.27
C ALA A 34 -13.02 -13.30 14.03
N SER A 35 -14.13 -12.93 14.69
CA SER A 35 -15.42 -13.61 14.54
C SER A 35 -16.23 -13.15 13.30
N GLN A 36 -15.90 -12.01 12.71
CA GLN A 36 -16.65 -11.45 11.58
C GLN A 36 -16.43 -12.26 10.30
N VAL A 37 -17.45 -12.23 9.44
CA VAL A 37 -17.35 -12.91 8.13
C VAL A 37 -16.49 -12.10 7.18
N HIS A 38 -16.78 -10.82 7.05
CA HIS A 38 -15.99 -9.78 6.42
C HIS A 38 -16.57 -8.40 6.80
N PRO A 39 -15.71 -7.38 7.01
CA PRO A 39 -16.18 -6.07 7.47
C PRO A 39 -16.71 -5.19 6.33
N THR A 40 -16.33 -5.45 5.07
CA THR A 40 -16.68 -4.59 3.94
C THR A 40 -17.97 -5.07 3.28
N PRO A 41 -18.97 -4.21 3.08
CA PRO A 41 -20.20 -4.56 2.36
C PRO A 41 -19.89 -5.04 0.93
N PHE A 42 -20.58 -6.09 0.48
CA PHE A 42 -20.36 -6.69 -0.84
C PHE A 42 -20.51 -5.68 -1.99
N ILE A 43 -21.45 -4.74 -1.88
CA ILE A 43 -21.63 -3.69 -2.89
C ILE A 43 -20.37 -2.84 -3.09
N VAL A 44 -19.63 -2.54 -2.01
CA VAL A 44 -18.36 -1.81 -2.09
C VAL A 44 -17.31 -2.64 -2.83
N ILE A 45 -17.23 -3.94 -2.52
CA ILE A 45 -16.33 -4.88 -3.21
C ILE A 45 -16.68 -4.93 -4.71
N ALA A 46 -17.96 -5.08 -5.04
CA ALA A 46 -18.42 -5.12 -6.43
C ALA A 46 -18.10 -3.82 -7.19
N MET A 47 -18.26 -2.65 -6.54
CA MET A 47 -17.88 -1.36 -7.12
C MET A 47 -16.38 -1.26 -7.41
N TYR A 48 -15.52 -1.77 -6.52
CA TYR A 48 -14.07 -1.77 -6.75
C TYR A 48 -13.68 -2.74 -7.89
N TRP A 49 -14.27 -3.93 -7.96
CA TRP A 49 -14.06 -4.84 -9.07
C TRP A 49 -14.53 -4.24 -10.40
N ALA A 50 -15.71 -3.63 -10.42
CA ALA A 50 -16.22 -2.94 -11.60
C ALA A 50 -15.29 -1.77 -12.02
N LYS A 51 -14.80 -0.99 -11.06
CA LYS A 51 -13.83 0.08 -11.31
C LYS A 51 -12.57 -0.47 -12.00
N TYR A 52 -11.98 -1.55 -11.50
CA TYR A 52 -10.77 -2.10 -12.09
C TYR A 52 -11.02 -2.74 -13.45
N ALA A 53 -12.12 -3.43 -13.64
CA ALA A 53 -12.48 -4.01 -14.93
C ALA A 53 -12.74 -2.92 -15.98
N LEU A 54 -13.53 -1.91 -15.65
CA LEU A 54 -13.98 -0.88 -16.60
C LEU A 54 -12.94 0.22 -16.79
N LEU A 55 -12.37 0.77 -15.70
CA LEU A 55 -11.45 1.89 -15.82
C LEU A 55 -10.02 1.43 -16.06
N PHE A 56 -9.52 0.40 -15.34
CA PHE A 56 -8.14 -0.01 -15.52
C PHE A 56 -7.95 -0.85 -16.78
N VAL A 57 -8.65 -1.98 -16.89
CA VAL A 57 -8.54 -2.88 -18.06
C VAL A 57 -9.20 -2.25 -19.30
N GLY A 58 -10.42 -1.75 -19.16
CA GLY A 58 -11.14 -1.10 -20.27
C GLY A 58 -10.46 0.18 -20.75
N GLY A 59 -9.90 1.00 -19.84
CA GLY A 59 -9.12 2.17 -20.19
C GLY A 59 -7.85 1.83 -20.96
N TRP A 60 -7.09 0.82 -20.49
CA TRP A 60 -5.94 0.29 -21.23
C TRP A 60 -6.34 -0.15 -22.65
N ALA A 61 -7.36 -0.98 -22.78
CA ALA A 61 -7.85 -1.46 -24.09
C ALA A 61 -8.27 -0.28 -24.99
N CYS A 62 -8.95 0.73 -24.43
CA CYS A 62 -9.30 1.94 -25.14
C CYS A 62 -8.05 2.65 -25.69
N PHE A 63 -6.99 2.83 -24.89
CA PHE A 63 -5.77 3.46 -25.39
C PHE A 63 -5.02 2.62 -26.41
N VAL A 64 -5.04 1.30 -26.30
CA VAL A 64 -4.46 0.42 -27.31
C VAL A 64 -5.19 0.54 -28.66
N SER A 65 -6.50 0.80 -28.68
CA SER A 65 -7.27 0.96 -29.92
C SER A 65 -6.85 2.18 -30.77
N PHE A 66 -6.10 3.13 -30.21
CA PHE A 66 -5.48 4.23 -30.96
C PHE A 66 -4.17 3.83 -31.67
N SER A 67 -3.68 2.61 -31.50
CA SER A 67 -2.43 2.14 -32.13
C SER A 67 -2.65 1.79 -33.61
N ALA A 68 -1.62 2.03 -34.45
CA ALA A 68 -1.72 1.94 -35.91
C ALA A 68 -2.19 0.57 -36.44
N ASP A 69 -1.72 -0.54 -35.83
CA ASP A 69 -1.94 -1.90 -36.32
C ASP A 69 -2.93 -2.70 -35.46
N THR A 70 -3.88 -2.02 -34.82
CA THR A 70 -4.81 -2.72 -33.92
C THR A 70 -6.06 -3.17 -34.67
N PRO A 71 -6.35 -4.48 -34.74
CA PRO A 71 -7.53 -4.99 -35.47
C PRO A 71 -8.87 -4.72 -34.76
N GLY A 72 -8.91 -3.71 -33.86
CA GLY A 72 -10.09 -3.35 -33.07
C GLY A 72 -10.36 -4.32 -31.91
N PHE A 73 -11.37 -4.04 -31.10
CA PHE A 73 -11.74 -4.84 -29.92
C PHE A 73 -12.19 -6.28 -30.22
N ALA A 74 -12.51 -6.59 -31.50
CA ALA A 74 -13.09 -7.86 -31.89
C ALA A 74 -12.15 -9.07 -31.75
N SER A 75 -10.82 -8.84 -31.61
CA SER A 75 -9.83 -9.91 -31.53
C SER A 75 -8.75 -9.60 -30.48
N PRO A 76 -9.05 -9.72 -29.18
CA PRO A 76 -8.10 -9.40 -28.10
C PRO A 76 -6.78 -10.17 -28.22
N GLY A 77 -6.81 -11.42 -28.67
CA GLY A 77 -5.59 -12.23 -28.88
C GLY A 77 -4.63 -11.67 -29.92
N GLY A 78 -5.10 -10.84 -30.85
CA GLY A 78 -4.28 -10.25 -31.91
C GLY A 78 -3.53 -8.97 -31.49
N TRP A 79 -3.96 -8.28 -30.44
CA TRP A 79 -3.34 -7.01 -30.04
C TRP A 79 -2.86 -6.99 -28.59
N ALA A 80 -3.46 -7.75 -27.68
CA ALA A 80 -3.21 -7.63 -26.25
C ALA A 80 -1.76 -7.90 -25.85
N PHE A 81 -1.03 -8.69 -26.63
CA PHE A 81 0.36 -9.04 -26.36
C PHE A 81 1.35 -8.47 -27.40
N THR A 82 0.98 -7.35 -28.02
CA THR A 82 1.93 -6.58 -28.84
C THR A 82 2.81 -5.69 -27.97
N ALA A 83 3.97 -5.29 -28.50
CA ALA A 83 4.89 -4.38 -27.82
C ALA A 83 4.21 -3.07 -27.42
N VAL A 84 3.44 -2.46 -28.35
CA VAL A 84 2.72 -1.21 -28.11
C VAL A 84 1.64 -1.37 -27.02
N ALA A 85 0.98 -2.51 -26.95
CA ALA A 85 -0.01 -2.77 -25.91
C ALA A 85 0.63 -2.85 -24.51
N PHE A 86 1.81 -3.48 -24.39
CA PHE A 86 2.57 -3.51 -23.14
C PHE A 86 3.08 -2.10 -22.75
N GLN A 87 3.65 -1.36 -23.69
CA GLN A 87 4.10 0.00 -23.46
C GLN A 87 2.96 0.88 -22.96
N LYS A 88 1.79 0.83 -23.61
CA LYS A 88 0.58 1.57 -23.19
C LYS A 88 0.03 1.06 -21.85
N ALA A 89 0.19 -0.21 -21.49
CA ALA A 89 -0.19 -0.69 -20.17
C ALA A 89 0.63 -0.04 -19.06
N VAL A 90 1.95 0.08 -19.25
CA VAL A 90 2.84 0.77 -18.30
C VAL A 90 2.47 2.25 -18.20
N LEU A 91 2.31 2.95 -19.33
CA LEU A 91 1.95 4.37 -19.35
C LEU A 91 0.59 4.63 -18.71
N TRP A 92 -0.39 3.77 -18.99
CA TRP A 92 -1.72 3.84 -18.39
C TRP A 92 -1.67 3.61 -16.88
N ALA A 93 -0.86 2.66 -16.42
CA ALA A 93 -0.69 2.42 -14.99
C ALA A 93 -0.12 3.66 -14.27
N ILE A 94 0.90 4.33 -14.84
CA ILE A 94 1.43 5.59 -14.28
C ILE A 94 0.33 6.66 -14.24
N PHE A 95 -0.34 6.89 -15.37
CA PHE A 95 -1.42 7.88 -15.46
C PHE A 95 -2.54 7.60 -14.47
N TYR A 96 -3.01 6.35 -14.40
CA TYR A 96 -4.09 5.89 -13.55
C TYR A 96 -3.80 6.11 -12.07
N GLU A 97 -2.59 5.73 -11.63
CA GLU A 97 -2.16 5.90 -10.24
C GLU A 97 -1.96 7.37 -9.87
N MET A 98 -1.28 8.15 -10.73
CA MET A 98 -1.08 9.58 -10.51
C MET A 98 -2.39 10.38 -10.56
N ALA A 99 -3.36 9.95 -11.36
CA ALA A 99 -4.70 10.55 -11.37
C ALA A 99 -5.53 10.18 -10.12
N GLY A 100 -5.00 9.31 -9.26
CA GLY A 100 -5.66 8.89 -8.03
C GLY A 100 -6.84 7.95 -8.26
N PHE A 101 -6.79 7.14 -9.32
CA PHE A 101 -7.78 6.08 -9.56
C PHE A 101 -7.41 4.76 -8.89
N GLY A 102 -6.14 4.56 -8.51
CA GLY A 102 -5.65 3.36 -7.87
C GLY A 102 -6.07 3.19 -6.42
N CYS A 103 -5.59 2.13 -5.79
CA CYS A 103 -5.89 1.76 -4.40
C CYS A 103 -5.44 2.85 -3.41
N GLY A 104 -4.28 3.47 -3.64
CA GLY A 104 -3.72 4.51 -2.77
C GLY A 104 -4.53 5.81 -2.66
N SER A 105 -5.58 6.00 -3.48
CA SER A 105 -6.52 7.13 -3.38
C SER A 105 -7.95 6.69 -3.07
N GLY A 106 -8.19 5.41 -2.88
CA GLY A 106 -9.50 4.82 -2.60
C GLY A 106 -9.69 4.52 -1.11
N PRO A 107 -9.81 3.23 -0.73
CA PRO A 107 -10.09 2.81 0.64
C PRO A 107 -9.03 3.23 1.65
N MET A 108 -7.75 3.24 1.23
CA MET A 108 -6.61 3.67 2.05
C MET A 108 -6.73 5.14 2.50
N ASN A 109 -7.54 5.94 1.78
CA ASN A 109 -7.84 7.33 2.11
C ASN A 109 -9.25 7.48 2.73
N ALA A 110 -9.87 6.40 3.19
CA ALA A 110 -11.28 6.41 3.59
C ALA A 110 -12.24 6.92 2.50
N ARG A 111 -11.89 6.77 1.23
CA ARG A 111 -12.71 7.17 0.09
C ARG A 111 -13.55 6.01 -0.41
N PHE A 112 -14.61 5.73 0.31
CA PHE A 112 -15.50 4.64 -0.07
C PHE A 112 -16.55 5.04 -1.12
N SER A 113 -16.86 6.34 -1.22
CA SER A 113 -17.87 6.82 -2.17
C SER A 113 -17.62 8.28 -2.56
N PRO A 114 -17.40 8.56 -3.83
CA PRO A 114 -17.14 7.61 -4.92
C PRO A 114 -15.72 7.01 -4.81
N PRO A 115 -15.51 5.75 -5.21
CA PRO A 115 -14.20 5.11 -5.15
C PRO A 115 -13.30 5.51 -6.35
N ILE A 116 -13.30 6.77 -6.74
CA ILE A 116 -12.61 7.30 -7.90
C ILE A 116 -11.93 8.63 -7.60
N GLY A 117 -10.80 8.84 -8.30
CA GLY A 117 -10.20 10.14 -8.52
C GLY A 117 -9.58 10.80 -7.30
N GLY A 118 -8.42 11.34 -7.50
CA GLY A 118 -7.67 12.17 -6.56
C GLY A 118 -7.08 13.39 -7.27
N PHE A 119 -7.12 13.41 -8.62
CA PHE A 119 -6.45 14.41 -9.47
C PHE A 119 -6.86 15.84 -9.16
N LEU A 120 -8.13 16.10 -8.80
CA LEU A 120 -8.59 17.43 -8.42
C LEU A 120 -7.87 17.96 -7.18
N HIS A 121 -7.48 17.08 -6.25
CA HIS A 121 -6.68 17.47 -5.09
C HIS A 121 -5.28 17.96 -5.51
N PHE A 122 -4.65 17.24 -6.44
CA PHE A 122 -3.31 17.59 -6.94
C PHE A 122 -3.31 18.83 -7.86
N LEU A 123 -4.41 19.12 -8.52
CA LEU A 123 -4.60 20.36 -9.31
C LEU A 123 -4.95 21.58 -8.47
N ARG A 124 -5.23 21.40 -7.16
CA ARG A 124 -5.69 22.49 -6.29
C ARG A 124 -4.53 23.12 -5.51
N PRO A 125 -4.15 24.39 -5.78
CA PRO A 125 -3.21 25.13 -4.94
C PRO A 125 -3.68 25.23 -3.49
N GLY A 126 -2.74 25.33 -2.56
CA GLY A 126 -3.03 25.40 -1.14
C GLY A 126 -3.19 24.04 -0.43
N THR A 127 -3.30 22.92 -1.17
CA THR A 127 -3.27 21.58 -0.59
C THR A 127 -1.89 21.26 0.00
N THR A 128 -1.84 20.40 1.00
CA THR A 128 -0.58 19.99 1.63
C THR A 128 0.24 19.13 0.67
N LYS A 129 1.55 19.38 0.61
CA LYS A 129 2.55 18.57 -0.10
C LYS A 129 3.78 18.30 0.76
N LEU A 130 4.55 17.30 0.39
CA LEU A 130 5.77 16.88 1.08
C LEU A 130 6.98 16.99 0.14
N PRO A 131 7.63 18.16 0.06
CA PRO A 131 8.79 18.35 -0.80
C PRO A 131 9.97 17.47 -0.34
N LEU A 132 10.76 16.97 -1.31
CA LEU A 132 11.96 16.19 -1.00
C LEU A 132 12.98 17.04 -0.24
N PHE A 133 13.13 18.31 -0.65
CA PHE A 133 14.03 19.29 -0.04
C PHE A 133 13.23 20.50 0.45
N PRO A 134 12.83 20.54 1.75
CA PRO A 134 11.99 21.61 2.28
C PRO A 134 12.59 23.03 2.18
N GLY A 135 13.92 23.13 2.10
CA GLY A 135 14.62 24.42 1.94
C GLY A 135 14.81 24.89 0.50
N LEU A 136 14.35 24.12 -0.51
CA LEU A 136 14.57 24.48 -1.91
C LEU A 136 13.66 25.65 -2.33
N PRO A 137 14.21 26.77 -2.84
CA PRO A 137 13.41 27.89 -3.33
C PRO A 137 12.40 27.43 -4.39
N LEU A 138 11.21 28.01 -4.38
CA LEU A 138 10.05 27.73 -5.24
C LEU A 138 9.37 26.35 -4.98
N PHE A 139 10.13 25.30 -4.60
CA PHE A 139 9.63 23.94 -4.49
C PHE A 139 9.50 23.41 -3.07
N GLY A 140 10.20 24.01 -2.09
CA GLY A 140 10.31 23.49 -0.73
C GLY A 140 9.16 23.82 0.23
N GLY A 141 8.13 24.56 -0.21
CA GLY A 141 6.99 24.90 0.65
C GLY A 141 6.08 23.70 0.95
N ILE A 142 5.41 23.72 2.09
CA ILE A 142 4.47 22.67 2.52
C ILE A 142 3.09 22.76 1.86
N ARG A 143 2.80 23.82 1.13
CA ARG A 143 1.55 24.01 0.39
C ARG A 143 1.83 24.01 -1.11
N ARG A 144 0.97 23.33 -1.85
CA ARG A 144 1.02 23.29 -3.30
C ARG A 144 0.79 24.67 -3.89
N THR A 145 1.67 25.08 -4.79
CA THR A 145 1.58 26.32 -5.55
C THR A 145 0.88 26.11 -6.89
N TRP A 146 0.61 27.20 -7.61
CA TRP A 146 0.15 27.11 -9.01
C TRP A 146 1.19 26.43 -9.91
N LEU A 147 2.48 26.62 -9.64
CA LEU A 147 3.56 25.95 -10.38
C LEU A 147 3.53 24.44 -10.14
N ASP A 148 3.36 23.99 -8.91
CA ASP A 148 3.22 22.56 -8.61
C ASP A 148 2.01 21.94 -9.32
N ALA A 149 0.88 22.64 -9.34
CA ALA A 149 -0.33 22.20 -10.03
C ALA A 149 -0.12 22.14 -11.55
N ALA A 150 0.58 23.13 -12.13
CA ALA A 150 0.90 23.17 -13.56
C ALA A 150 1.88 22.04 -13.94
N LEU A 151 2.89 21.77 -13.13
CA LEU A 151 3.83 20.64 -13.35
C LEU A 151 3.09 19.29 -13.31
N TYR A 152 2.19 19.12 -12.34
CA TYR A 152 1.36 17.92 -12.27
C TYR A 152 0.46 17.78 -13.50
N ALA A 153 -0.23 18.85 -13.91
CA ALA A 153 -1.06 18.87 -15.11
C ALA A 153 -0.24 18.54 -16.37
N ALA A 154 0.95 19.13 -16.50
CA ALA A 154 1.86 18.84 -17.61
C ALA A 154 2.28 17.35 -17.63
N GLY A 155 2.60 16.77 -16.49
CA GLY A 155 2.92 15.33 -16.38
C GLY A 155 1.78 14.46 -16.88
N GLN A 156 0.54 14.75 -16.48
CA GLN A 156 -0.64 14.03 -16.95
C GLN A 156 -0.90 14.22 -18.45
N VAL A 157 -0.75 15.45 -18.97
CA VAL A 157 -0.95 15.75 -20.39
C VAL A 157 0.07 15.01 -21.26
N PHE A 158 1.35 14.96 -20.88
CA PHE A 158 2.37 14.26 -21.67
C PHE A 158 2.17 12.73 -21.63
N LEU A 159 1.76 12.15 -20.51
CA LEU A 159 1.36 10.74 -20.44
C LEU A 159 0.15 10.45 -21.34
N LEU A 160 -0.86 11.30 -21.27
CA LEU A 160 -2.06 11.17 -22.13
C LEU A 160 -1.71 11.30 -23.62
N ARG A 161 -0.82 12.22 -23.98
CA ARG A 161 -0.32 12.37 -25.36
C ARG A 161 0.34 11.07 -25.85
N ALA A 162 1.19 10.46 -25.03
CA ALA A 162 1.84 9.18 -25.38
C ALA A 162 0.83 8.03 -25.50
N LEU A 163 -0.19 7.99 -24.63
CA LEU A 163 -1.27 7.00 -24.67
C LEU A 163 -2.14 7.10 -25.93
N LEU A 164 -2.40 8.33 -26.40
CA LEU A 164 -3.21 8.59 -27.61
C LEU A 164 -2.42 8.42 -28.91
N ALA A 165 -1.09 8.38 -28.86
CA ALA A 165 -0.27 8.23 -30.04
C ALA A 165 -0.46 6.85 -30.70
N PRO A 166 -0.36 6.74 -32.06
CA PRO A 166 -0.42 5.45 -32.76
C PRO A 166 0.75 4.53 -32.43
N GLU A 167 1.92 5.10 -32.12
CA GLU A 167 3.14 4.39 -31.71
C GLU A 167 3.73 5.07 -30.47
N VAL A 168 4.40 4.28 -29.63
CA VAL A 168 5.10 4.79 -28.43
C VAL A 168 6.58 4.95 -28.76
N THR A 169 7.01 6.19 -28.97
CA THR A 169 8.42 6.52 -29.28
C THR A 169 9.14 7.11 -28.09
N ALA A 170 10.47 7.02 -28.07
CA ALA A 170 11.30 7.60 -27.01
C ALA A 170 11.06 9.13 -26.86
N GLU A 171 10.85 9.84 -27.96
CA GLU A 171 10.57 11.28 -27.96
C GLU A 171 9.27 11.64 -27.24
N LEU A 172 8.23 10.79 -27.35
CA LEU A 172 6.96 10.97 -26.65
C LEU A 172 7.10 10.70 -25.14
N LEU A 173 8.03 9.83 -24.75
CA LEU A 173 8.25 9.42 -23.35
C LEU A 173 9.17 10.40 -22.60
N LEU A 174 10.09 11.07 -23.31
CA LEU A 174 11.10 11.95 -22.72
C LEU A 174 10.53 13.03 -21.77
N PRO A 175 9.43 13.74 -22.08
CA PRO A 175 8.84 14.70 -21.14
C PRO A 175 8.42 14.05 -19.82
N SER A 176 7.78 12.87 -19.85
CA SER A 176 7.36 12.14 -18.65
C SER A 176 8.55 11.62 -17.85
N LEU A 177 9.62 11.20 -18.55
CA LEU A 177 10.87 10.77 -17.95
C LEU A 177 11.52 11.87 -17.09
N VAL A 178 11.41 13.13 -17.50
CA VAL A 178 11.95 14.29 -16.77
C VAL A 178 10.96 14.80 -15.73
N LEU A 179 9.67 14.88 -16.06
CA LEU A 179 8.68 15.49 -15.18
C LEU A 179 8.39 14.63 -13.92
N ILE A 180 8.39 13.30 -14.00
CA ILE A 180 8.08 12.47 -12.84
C ILE A 180 9.09 12.66 -11.70
N PRO A 181 10.43 12.62 -11.92
CA PRO A 181 11.39 12.97 -10.87
C PRO A 181 11.26 14.41 -10.38
N LEU A 182 11.00 15.36 -11.28
CA LEU A 182 10.79 16.75 -10.90
C LEU A 182 9.56 16.90 -9.97
N LEU A 183 8.46 16.21 -10.27
CA LEU A 183 7.31 16.12 -9.38
C LEU A 183 7.70 15.53 -8.03
N GLY A 184 8.58 14.52 -8.00
CA GLY A 184 9.11 13.93 -6.78
C GLY A 184 9.91 14.92 -5.92
N VAL A 185 10.67 15.82 -6.55
CA VAL A 185 11.38 16.89 -5.85
C VAL A 185 10.40 17.87 -5.20
N THR A 186 9.32 18.22 -5.91
CA THR A 186 8.31 19.16 -5.40
C THR A 186 7.36 18.52 -4.39
N ASP A 187 7.04 17.23 -4.55
CA ASP A 187 6.13 16.47 -3.69
C ASP A 187 6.40 14.96 -3.80
N LYS A 188 7.00 14.40 -2.77
CA LYS A 188 7.27 12.94 -2.68
C LYS A 188 6.02 12.10 -2.90
N THR A 189 4.85 12.61 -2.51
CA THR A 189 3.57 11.92 -2.69
C THR A 189 3.31 11.58 -4.16
N LEU A 190 3.59 12.50 -5.09
CA LEU A 190 3.36 12.29 -6.52
C LEU A 190 4.35 11.30 -7.13
N PHE A 191 5.61 11.30 -6.68
CA PHE A 191 6.61 10.32 -7.12
C PHE A 191 6.26 8.89 -6.68
N LEU A 192 5.80 8.75 -5.44
CA LEU A 192 5.34 7.46 -4.93
C LEU A 192 4.01 7.03 -5.57
N ALA A 193 3.11 7.99 -5.85
CA ALA A 193 1.88 7.72 -6.59
C ALA A 193 2.14 7.26 -8.04
N ALA A 194 3.21 7.77 -8.67
CA ALA A 194 3.65 7.26 -9.98
C ALA A 194 4.23 5.83 -9.92
N ARG A 195 4.31 5.21 -8.72
CA ARG A 195 4.91 3.90 -8.50
C ARG A 195 6.31 3.83 -9.12
N ALA A 196 7.15 4.79 -8.67
CA ALA A 196 8.45 5.03 -9.27
C ALA A 196 9.40 3.83 -9.17
N GLU A 197 9.24 3.00 -8.16
CA GLU A 197 9.99 1.75 -7.98
C GLU A 197 9.74 0.74 -9.09
N HIS A 198 8.61 0.83 -9.76
CA HIS A 198 8.18 -0.10 -10.81
C HIS A 198 7.95 0.63 -12.14
N TYR A 199 6.92 1.45 -12.22
CA TYR A 199 6.47 2.01 -13.51
C TYR A 199 7.44 3.05 -14.06
N TYR A 200 8.06 3.87 -13.20
CA TYR A 200 9.07 4.82 -13.69
C TYR A 200 10.34 4.10 -14.16
N VAL A 201 10.77 3.03 -13.48
CA VAL A 201 11.89 2.21 -13.96
C VAL A 201 11.55 1.57 -15.29
N ALA A 202 10.32 1.05 -15.47
CA ALA A 202 9.85 0.56 -16.77
C ALA A 202 9.85 1.66 -17.83
N LEU A 203 9.39 2.89 -17.51
CA LEU A 203 9.42 4.04 -18.42
C LEU A 203 10.85 4.37 -18.87
N VAL A 204 11.84 4.32 -17.96
CA VAL A 204 13.27 4.46 -18.32
C VAL A 204 13.68 3.38 -19.33
N CYS A 205 13.36 2.10 -19.06
CA CYS A 205 13.67 1.00 -19.97
C CYS A 205 13.08 1.22 -21.36
N LEU A 206 11.79 1.58 -21.43
CA LEU A 206 11.07 1.83 -22.69
C LEU A 206 11.65 3.01 -23.47
N THR A 207 12.15 4.04 -22.79
CA THR A 207 12.65 5.26 -23.43
C THR A 207 14.05 5.07 -24.00
N VAL A 208 14.94 4.43 -23.22
CA VAL A 208 16.38 4.44 -23.54
C VAL A 208 16.84 3.23 -24.34
N ALA A 209 16.11 2.15 -24.31
CA ALA A 209 16.42 0.91 -25.00
C ALA A 209 15.44 0.58 -26.14
N SER A 210 14.65 1.55 -26.59
CA SER A 210 13.54 1.35 -27.56
C SER A 210 14.00 0.84 -28.92
N ALA A 211 15.23 1.20 -29.38
CA ALA A 211 15.70 0.87 -30.72
C ALA A 211 16.01 -0.64 -30.93
N ASP A 212 16.40 -1.36 -29.88
CA ASP A 212 16.98 -2.71 -30.01
C ASP A 212 16.18 -3.82 -29.32
N ALA A 213 14.92 -3.60 -28.99
CA ALA A 213 14.08 -4.51 -28.17
C ALA A 213 14.72 -4.88 -26.80
N LEU A 214 15.85 -4.24 -26.44
CA LEU A 214 16.58 -4.44 -25.19
C LEU A 214 15.73 -4.08 -23.97
N TRP A 215 14.74 -3.18 -24.15
CA TRP A 215 13.79 -2.82 -23.11
C TRP A 215 13.00 -4.04 -22.59
N ILE A 216 12.74 -5.06 -23.42
CA ILE A 216 12.08 -6.31 -22.99
C ILE A 216 12.97 -7.02 -21.97
N SER A 217 14.27 -7.16 -22.28
CA SER A 217 15.24 -7.74 -21.36
C SER A 217 15.36 -6.95 -20.04
N ALA A 218 15.36 -5.62 -20.14
CA ALA A 218 15.39 -4.73 -18.97
C ALA A 218 14.12 -4.84 -18.12
N CYS A 219 12.95 -4.90 -18.76
CA CYS A 219 11.68 -5.12 -18.05
C CYS A 219 11.60 -6.51 -17.42
N LYS A 220 12.20 -7.56 -18.03
CA LYS A 220 12.32 -8.88 -17.37
C LYS A 220 13.12 -8.80 -16.07
N VAL A 221 14.25 -8.08 -16.07
CA VAL A 221 15.03 -7.83 -14.85
C VAL A 221 14.16 -7.12 -13.80
N LEU A 222 13.45 -6.08 -14.19
CA LEU A 222 12.56 -5.34 -13.29
C LEU A 222 11.49 -6.26 -12.67
N TRP A 223 10.73 -7.02 -13.48
CA TRP A 223 9.68 -7.94 -12.97
C TRP A 223 10.26 -9.00 -12.03
N ALA A 224 11.40 -9.60 -12.40
CA ALA A 224 12.07 -10.60 -11.58
C ALA A 224 12.50 -10.02 -10.22
N MET A 225 13.06 -8.81 -10.21
CA MET A 225 13.51 -8.17 -8.98
C MET A 225 12.35 -7.72 -8.07
N ILE A 226 11.20 -7.36 -8.64
CA ILE A 226 10.00 -7.08 -7.85
C ILE A 226 9.56 -8.34 -7.08
N TRP A 227 9.43 -9.49 -7.73
CA TRP A 227 9.10 -10.73 -7.06
C TRP A 227 10.15 -11.15 -6.03
N PHE A 228 11.43 -11.02 -6.38
CA PHE A 228 12.53 -11.34 -5.47
C PHE A 228 12.46 -10.52 -4.17
N TRP A 229 12.29 -9.20 -4.26
CA TRP A 229 12.22 -8.34 -3.07
C TRP A 229 10.90 -8.49 -2.32
N ALA A 230 9.81 -8.73 -3.03
CA ALA A 230 8.53 -9.04 -2.41
C ALA A 230 8.62 -10.32 -1.56
N ALA A 231 9.27 -11.37 -2.08
CA ALA A 231 9.54 -12.58 -1.31
C ALA A 231 10.50 -12.32 -0.14
N THR A 232 11.59 -11.56 -0.37
CA THR A 232 12.59 -11.23 0.65
C THR A 232 11.97 -10.50 1.83
N SER A 233 11.09 -9.54 1.57
CA SER A 233 10.40 -8.80 2.63
C SER A 233 9.44 -9.65 3.47
N LYS A 234 9.08 -10.85 3.02
CA LYS A 234 8.20 -11.81 3.72
C LYS A 234 8.94 -12.86 4.55
N VAL A 235 10.28 -12.83 4.54
CA VAL A 235 11.10 -13.82 5.26
C VAL A 235 10.99 -13.68 6.78
N ASN A 236 10.81 -12.46 7.28
CA ASN A 236 10.70 -12.14 8.70
C ASN A 236 9.48 -12.79 9.38
N ASP A 237 9.44 -12.78 10.72
CA ASP A 237 8.43 -13.48 11.54
C ASP A 237 7.04 -12.80 11.56
N HIS A 238 6.91 -11.62 10.99
CA HIS A 238 5.63 -10.91 10.88
C HIS A 238 4.68 -11.52 9.86
N PHE A 239 5.19 -12.10 8.77
CA PHE A 239 4.37 -12.46 7.61
C PHE A 239 3.26 -13.48 7.89
N PRO A 240 3.40 -14.47 8.79
CA PRO A 240 2.27 -15.31 9.22
C PRO A 240 1.07 -14.52 9.73
N SER A 241 1.29 -13.45 10.49
CA SER A 241 0.21 -12.58 10.97
C SER A 241 -0.47 -11.82 9.83
N VAL A 242 0.28 -11.44 8.79
CA VAL A 242 -0.26 -10.79 7.59
C VAL A 242 -1.20 -11.74 6.83
N ILE A 243 -0.76 -12.97 6.57
CA ILE A 243 -1.61 -13.99 5.91
C ILE A 243 -2.89 -14.22 6.71
N MET A 244 -2.78 -14.36 8.02
CA MET A 244 -3.92 -14.55 8.91
C MET A 244 -4.92 -13.38 8.82
N VAL A 245 -4.42 -12.13 8.89
CA VAL A 245 -5.27 -10.94 8.84
C VAL A 245 -5.92 -10.77 7.46
N MET A 246 -5.14 -10.90 6.39
CA MET A 246 -5.64 -10.70 5.03
C MET A 246 -6.70 -11.74 4.66
N MET A 247 -6.46 -13.01 4.95
CA MET A 247 -7.44 -14.08 4.70
C MET A 247 -8.68 -13.94 5.58
N ASN A 248 -8.54 -13.49 6.85
CA ASN A 248 -9.70 -13.26 7.70
C ASN A 248 -10.59 -12.13 7.16
N ASN A 249 -10.01 -11.09 6.58
CA ASN A 249 -10.72 -10.00 5.90
C ASN A 249 -11.24 -10.39 4.50
N GLY A 250 -10.72 -11.45 3.90
CA GLY A 250 -11.12 -11.90 2.57
C GLY A 250 -12.58 -12.41 2.55
N PRO A 251 -13.45 -11.89 1.68
CA PRO A 251 -14.87 -12.27 1.65
C PRO A 251 -15.09 -13.67 1.08
N PHE A 252 -14.14 -14.22 0.35
CA PHE A 252 -14.28 -15.48 -0.38
C PHE A 252 -13.81 -16.72 0.38
N PHE A 253 -13.19 -16.53 1.56
CA PHE A 253 -12.69 -17.65 2.35
C PHE A 253 -13.74 -18.16 3.35
N PRO A 254 -13.97 -19.50 3.43
CA PRO A 254 -14.96 -20.06 4.31
C PRO A 254 -14.54 -19.94 5.79
N LYS A 255 -15.54 -19.83 6.68
CA LYS A 255 -15.33 -19.64 8.13
C LYS A 255 -14.43 -20.70 8.77
N TRP A 256 -14.57 -21.97 8.35
CA TRP A 256 -13.75 -23.05 8.88
C TRP A 256 -12.25 -22.85 8.59
N LEU A 257 -11.92 -22.34 7.40
CA LEU A 257 -10.55 -22.05 7.02
C LEU A 257 -10.00 -20.86 7.82
N LYS A 258 -10.79 -19.78 7.95
CA LYS A 258 -10.42 -18.62 8.77
C LYS A 258 -10.10 -19.00 10.21
N LYS A 259 -10.93 -19.85 10.84
CA LYS A 259 -10.67 -20.32 12.22
C LYS A 259 -9.37 -21.12 12.35
N ARG A 260 -8.96 -21.87 11.31
CA ARG A 260 -7.70 -22.63 11.29
C ARG A 260 -6.45 -21.76 11.24
N LEU A 261 -6.58 -20.48 10.88
CA LEU A 261 -5.46 -19.55 10.85
C LEU A 261 -5.00 -19.15 12.26
N PHE A 262 -5.87 -19.28 13.27
CA PHE A 262 -5.57 -18.95 14.67
C PHE A 262 -5.07 -20.18 15.43
N ALA A 263 -4.16 -19.97 16.37
CA ALA A 263 -3.61 -21.05 17.22
C ALA A 263 -4.70 -21.77 18.01
N SER A 264 -5.65 -21.03 18.60
CA SER A 264 -6.86 -21.58 19.25
C SER A 264 -7.98 -20.55 19.24
N TYR A 265 -8.85 -20.61 18.22
CA TYR A 265 -9.99 -19.70 18.11
C TYR A 265 -11.07 -19.95 19.17
N PRO A 266 -11.60 -18.94 19.87
CA PRO A 266 -11.29 -17.51 19.80
C PRO A 266 -10.31 -17.04 20.92
N ASP A 267 -9.67 -17.92 21.62
CA ASP A 267 -8.95 -17.62 22.88
C ASP A 267 -7.49 -17.25 22.64
N ASP A 268 -6.88 -17.83 21.61
CA ASP A 268 -5.52 -17.50 21.17
C ASP A 268 -5.52 -17.16 19.68
N LEU A 269 -5.43 -15.86 19.40
CA LEU A 269 -5.44 -15.31 18.04
C LEU A 269 -4.04 -15.12 17.44
N ARG A 270 -3.00 -15.76 18.02
CA ARG A 270 -1.71 -15.85 17.35
C ARG A 270 -1.81 -16.70 16.08
N PRO A 271 -0.92 -16.51 15.08
CA PRO A 271 -0.89 -17.36 13.90
C PRO A 271 -0.71 -18.84 14.28
N SER A 272 -1.52 -19.71 13.71
CA SER A 272 -1.37 -21.18 13.86
C SER A 272 -0.17 -21.70 13.06
N SER A 273 0.24 -22.95 13.33
CA SER A 273 1.23 -23.64 12.50
C SER A 273 0.80 -23.74 11.03
N PHE A 274 -0.51 -23.82 10.76
CA PHE A 274 -1.07 -23.78 9.41
C PHE A 274 -0.86 -22.42 8.74
N ALA A 275 -1.11 -21.31 9.44
CA ALA A 275 -0.85 -19.96 8.92
C ALA A 275 0.65 -19.73 8.66
N VAL A 276 1.52 -20.23 9.55
CA VAL A 276 2.98 -20.20 9.37
C VAL A 276 3.39 -20.99 8.13
N ALA A 277 2.89 -22.21 7.95
CA ALA A 277 3.18 -23.03 6.78
C ALA A 277 2.72 -22.35 5.49
N MET A 278 1.51 -21.78 5.45
CA MET A 278 1.01 -21.02 4.30
C MET A 278 1.90 -19.81 3.98
N ALA A 279 2.31 -19.05 4.98
CA ALA A 279 3.20 -17.91 4.81
C ALA A 279 4.55 -18.34 4.20
N ARG A 280 5.18 -19.37 4.74
CA ARG A 280 6.48 -19.88 4.24
C ARG A 280 6.35 -20.45 2.82
N MET A 281 5.28 -21.19 2.53
CA MET A 281 5.01 -21.69 1.18
C MET A 281 4.76 -20.56 0.19
N GLY A 282 4.00 -19.52 0.57
CA GLY A 282 3.79 -18.33 -0.25
C GLY A 282 5.11 -17.61 -0.56
N THR A 283 5.97 -17.42 0.44
CA THR A 283 7.31 -16.82 0.26
C THR A 283 8.17 -17.65 -0.69
N LEU A 284 8.20 -18.99 -0.51
CA LEU A 284 8.95 -19.89 -1.39
C LEU A 284 8.43 -19.81 -2.83
N THR A 285 7.11 -19.87 -3.03
CA THR A 285 6.49 -19.74 -4.36
C THR A 285 6.92 -18.45 -5.04
N GLU A 286 6.90 -17.34 -4.32
CA GLU A 286 7.24 -16.02 -4.86
C GLU A 286 8.74 -15.90 -5.22
N TYR A 287 9.65 -16.61 -4.54
CA TYR A 287 11.05 -16.76 -4.97
C TYR A 287 11.20 -17.67 -6.20
N MET A 288 10.42 -18.75 -6.27
CA MET A 288 10.49 -19.69 -7.39
C MET A 288 10.01 -19.08 -8.70
N ILE A 289 9.05 -18.15 -8.66
CA ILE A 289 8.54 -17.47 -9.85
C ILE A 289 9.69 -16.84 -10.67
N PRO A 290 10.43 -15.84 -10.16
CA PRO A 290 11.49 -15.20 -10.93
C PRO A 290 12.64 -16.17 -11.25
N LEU A 291 12.99 -17.06 -10.32
CA LEU A 291 14.05 -18.04 -10.55
C LEU A 291 13.78 -18.89 -11.78
N VAL A 292 12.59 -19.49 -11.85
CA VAL A 292 12.23 -20.36 -12.98
C VAL A 292 12.02 -19.56 -14.26
N LEU A 293 11.32 -18.42 -14.20
CA LEU A 293 11.04 -17.62 -15.40
C LEU A 293 12.30 -17.06 -16.06
N VAL A 294 13.33 -16.75 -15.26
CA VAL A 294 14.62 -16.22 -15.78
C VAL A 294 15.55 -17.32 -16.27
N THR A 295 15.55 -18.50 -15.65
CA THR A 295 16.55 -19.54 -15.93
C THR A 295 16.05 -20.66 -16.82
N SER A 296 14.72 -20.85 -16.93
CA SER A 296 14.15 -21.96 -17.71
C SER A 296 14.36 -21.79 -19.21
N GLN A 297 14.79 -22.87 -19.86
CA GLN A 297 14.83 -23.01 -21.31
C GLN A 297 13.67 -23.89 -21.84
N SER A 298 12.85 -24.45 -20.95
CA SER A 298 11.73 -25.31 -21.29
C SER A 298 10.44 -24.50 -21.42
N PRO A 299 9.79 -24.46 -22.61
CA PRO A 299 8.49 -23.78 -22.77
C PRO A 299 7.40 -24.34 -21.83
N LEU A 300 7.42 -25.64 -21.57
CA LEU A 300 6.47 -26.28 -20.65
C LEU A 300 6.66 -25.78 -19.20
N LEU A 301 7.91 -25.72 -18.72
CA LEU A 301 8.21 -25.28 -17.38
C LEU A 301 7.91 -23.77 -17.21
N THR A 302 8.26 -22.96 -18.20
CA THR A 302 7.91 -21.53 -18.24
C THR A 302 6.40 -21.34 -18.21
N GLY A 303 5.65 -22.08 -19.07
CA GLY A 303 4.19 -22.02 -19.08
C GLY A 303 3.56 -22.42 -17.75
N ALA A 304 4.03 -23.52 -17.15
CA ALA A 304 3.57 -23.96 -15.83
C ALA A 304 3.83 -22.90 -14.75
N MET A 305 5.00 -22.26 -14.76
CA MET A 305 5.32 -21.19 -13.80
C MET A 305 4.49 -19.92 -14.03
N LEU A 306 4.16 -19.56 -15.26
CA LEU A 306 3.23 -18.47 -15.56
C LEU A 306 1.82 -18.74 -15.02
N VAL A 307 1.35 -19.99 -15.07
CA VAL A 307 0.09 -20.37 -14.42
C VAL A 307 0.19 -20.24 -12.90
N VAL A 308 1.27 -20.74 -12.26
CA VAL A 308 1.49 -20.60 -10.82
C VAL A 308 1.53 -19.13 -10.43
N MET A 309 2.25 -18.29 -11.15
CA MET A 309 2.32 -16.84 -10.95
C MET A 309 0.94 -16.17 -11.05
N SER A 310 0.16 -16.53 -12.07
CA SER A 310 -1.19 -15.99 -12.27
C SER A 310 -2.13 -16.39 -11.13
N CYS A 311 -2.09 -17.64 -10.69
CA CYS A 311 -2.85 -18.11 -9.53
C CYS A 311 -2.41 -17.42 -8.23
N PHE A 312 -1.11 -17.19 -8.05
CA PHE A 312 -0.56 -16.52 -6.87
C PHE A 312 -1.05 -15.06 -6.78
N HIS A 313 -0.95 -14.28 -7.85
CA HIS A 313 -1.46 -12.91 -7.91
C HIS A 313 -3.00 -12.87 -7.80
N GLY A 314 -3.70 -13.83 -8.41
CA GLY A 314 -5.15 -13.99 -8.25
C GLY A 314 -5.54 -14.24 -6.79
N PHE A 315 -4.81 -15.11 -6.09
CA PHE A 315 -5.01 -15.35 -4.66
C PHE A 315 -4.80 -14.07 -3.84
N ILE A 316 -3.75 -13.29 -4.11
CA ILE A 316 -3.52 -12.00 -3.43
C ILE A 316 -4.71 -11.05 -3.63
N ALA A 317 -5.19 -10.91 -4.87
CA ALA A 317 -6.32 -10.03 -5.20
C ALA A 317 -7.63 -10.43 -4.49
N LEU A 318 -7.82 -11.72 -4.18
CA LEU A 318 -8.99 -12.24 -3.49
C LEU A 318 -8.96 -12.04 -1.95
N ASN A 319 -7.81 -11.72 -1.36
CA ASN A 319 -7.67 -11.63 0.10
C ASN A 319 -8.45 -10.44 0.70
N ASN A 320 -8.25 -9.25 0.21
CA ASN A 320 -8.96 -8.05 0.65
C ASN A 320 -9.22 -7.12 -0.54
N PRO A 321 -10.24 -7.42 -1.36
CA PRO A 321 -10.40 -6.79 -2.67
C PRO A 321 -10.56 -5.26 -2.64
N SER A 322 -10.99 -4.68 -1.52
CA SER A 322 -11.11 -3.22 -1.38
C SER A 322 -9.83 -2.54 -0.91
N GLY A 323 -8.89 -3.28 -0.31
CA GLY A 323 -7.62 -2.77 0.21
C GLY A 323 -6.39 -3.24 -0.56
N MET A 324 -6.54 -4.16 -1.52
CA MET A 324 -5.43 -4.65 -2.34
C MET A 324 -5.25 -3.81 -3.61
N PRO A 325 -4.01 -3.63 -4.09
CA PRO A 325 -3.74 -3.01 -5.39
C PRO A 325 -4.06 -4.01 -6.51
N ILE A 326 -5.32 -4.11 -6.88
CA ILE A 326 -5.79 -5.05 -7.91
C ILE A 326 -5.16 -4.70 -9.27
N GLU A 327 -5.10 -3.40 -9.60
CA GLU A 327 -4.46 -2.87 -10.80
C GLU A 327 -3.00 -3.33 -10.94
N TRP A 328 -2.27 -3.33 -9.85
CA TRP A 328 -0.89 -3.77 -9.83
C TRP A 328 -0.78 -5.30 -10.04
N ASN A 329 -1.64 -6.09 -9.41
CA ASN A 329 -1.68 -7.54 -9.62
C ASN A 329 -2.05 -7.89 -11.06
N ILE A 330 -2.99 -7.16 -11.68
CA ILE A 330 -3.35 -7.32 -13.09
C ILE A 330 -2.13 -7.05 -13.99
N LEU A 331 -1.40 -5.95 -13.74
CA LEU A 331 -0.22 -5.61 -14.53
C LEU A 331 0.93 -6.61 -14.33
N MET A 332 1.11 -7.13 -13.12
CA MET A 332 2.14 -8.16 -12.85
C MET A 332 1.85 -9.45 -13.59
N ILE A 333 0.59 -9.91 -13.63
CA ILE A 333 0.17 -11.09 -14.41
C ILE A 333 0.37 -10.82 -15.90
N TYR A 334 -0.18 -9.72 -16.41
CA TYR A 334 -0.10 -9.37 -17.83
C TYR A 334 1.35 -9.21 -18.30
N GLY A 335 2.16 -8.45 -17.56
CA GLY A 335 3.57 -8.23 -17.89
C GLY A 335 4.40 -9.51 -17.75
N GLY A 336 4.12 -10.37 -16.78
CA GLY A 336 4.77 -11.67 -16.66
C GLY A 336 4.50 -12.56 -17.89
N ILE A 337 3.25 -12.64 -18.34
CA ILE A 337 2.87 -13.40 -19.54
C ILE A 337 3.51 -12.79 -20.78
N PHE A 338 3.43 -11.46 -20.96
CA PHE A 338 4.03 -10.77 -22.09
C PHE A 338 5.55 -10.99 -22.14
N LEU A 339 6.25 -10.68 -21.06
CA LEU A 339 7.71 -10.69 -21.03
C LEU A 339 8.28 -12.12 -21.17
N PHE A 340 7.76 -13.08 -20.43
CA PHE A 340 8.35 -14.42 -20.34
C PHE A 340 7.64 -15.46 -21.23
N GLY A 341 6.35 -15.24 -21.53
CA GLY A 341 5.59 -16.16 -22.40
C GLY A 341 5.72 -15.82 -23.88
N PHE A 342 5.64 -14.53 -24.25
CA PHE A 342 5.66 -14.10 -25.65
C PHE A 342 7.06 -13.72 -26.16
N HIS A 343 8.03 -13.46 -25.26
CA HIS A 343 9.39 -13.09 -25.62
C HIS A 343 10.45 -14.00 -24.97
N PRO A 344 10.37 -15.34 -25.11
CA PRO A 344 11.32 -16.25 -24.49
C PRO A 344 12.77 -16.02 -24.94
N GLU A 345 12.96 -15.48 -26.15
CA GLU A 345 14.27 -15.19 -26.75
C GLU A 345 15.02 -14.02 -26.07
N ALA A 346 14.30 -13.10 -25.41
CA ALA A 346 14.92 -11.94 -24.78
C ALA A 346 15.58 -12.34 -23.45
N SER A 347 16.89 -12.43 -23.44
CA SER A 347 17.67 -12.79 -22.25
C SER A 347 17.86 -11.60 -21.31
N VAL A 348 17.69 -11.81 -19.99
CA VAL A 348 18.02 -10.79 -18.98
C VAL A 348 19.49 -10.35 -19.04
N LEU A 349 20.39 -11.22 -19.50
CA LEU A 349 21.82 -10.92 -19.64
C LEU A 349 22.10 -9.89 -20.74
N ALA A 350 21.19 -9.71 -21.70
CA ALA A 350 21.36 -8.73 -22.77
C ALA A 350 21.45 -7.27 -22.23
N VAL A 351 20.92 -6.99 -21.03
CA VAL A 351 21.06 -5.69 -20.38
C VAL A 351 22.54 -5.28 -20.22
N GLY A 352 23.47 -6.24 -20.10
CA GLY A 352 24.92 -5.98 -20.08
C GLY A 352 25.47 -5.32 -21.34
N GLN A 353 24.77 -5.35 -22.47
CA GLN A 353 25.13 -4.64 -23.70
C GLN A 353 25.00 -3.12 -23.57
N MET A 354 24.29 -2.64 -22.54
CA MET A 354 24.10 -1.23 -22.22
C MET A 354 24.55 -0.96 -20.76
N PRO A 355 25.87 -0.80 -20.49
CA PRO A 355 26.41 -0.77 -19.13
C PRO A 355 25.79 0.28 -18.21
N TRP A 356 25.45 1.45 -18.73
CA TRP A 356 24.82 2.49 -17.93
C TRP A 356 23.37 2.14 -17.55
N LEU A 357 22.61 1.45 -18.41
CA LEU A 357 21.28 0.94 -18.06
C LEU A 357 21.41 -0.18 -17.03
N ALA A 358 22.37 -1.08 -17.20
CA ALA A 358 22.66 -2.12 -16.22
C ALA A 358 22.99 -1.52 -14.84
N LEU A 359 23.83 -0.47 -14.80
CA LEU A 359 24.17 0.25 -13.57
C LEU A 359 22.93 0.95 -12.94
N PHE A 360 22.11 1.59 -13.76
CA PHE A 360 20.86 2.21 -13.30
C PHE A 360 19.91 1.18 -12.69
N LEU A 361 19.70 0.05 -13.38
CA LEU A 361 18.87 -1.04 -12.88
C LEU A 361 19.45 -1.66 -11.60
N PHE A 362 20.76 -1.89 -11.55
CA PHE A 362 21.41 -2.38 -10.34
C PHE A 362 21.19 -1.43 -9.16
N PHE A 363 21.32 -0.12 -9.37
CA PHE A 363 21.07 0.85 -8.31
C PHE A 363 19.60 0.84 -7.86
N CYS A 364 18.65 0.98 -8.80
CA CYS A 364 17.22 1.08 -8.47
C CYS A 364 16.62 -0.24 -7.97
N LEU A 365 17.06 -1.39 -8.50
CA LEU A 365 16.45 -2.69 -8.23
C LEU A 365 17.23 -3.54 -7.22
N PHE A 366 18.44 -3.15 -6.86
CA PHE A 366 19.23 -3.89 -5.86
C PHE A 366 19.67 -2.98 -4.72
N VAL A 367 20.41 -1.89 -4.98
CA VAL A 367 20.99 -1.06 -3.92
C VAL A 367 19.89 -0.40 -3.08
N VAL A 368 18.92 0.24 -3.72
CA VAL A 368 17.82 0.93 -3.02
C VAL A 368 16.95 -0.05 -2.23
N PRO A 369 16.42 -1.16 -2.79
CA PRO A 369 15.65 -2.11 -2.02
C PRO A 369 16.46 -2.82 -0.93
N CYS A 370 17.72 -3.17 -1.19
CA CYS A 370 18.61 -3.75 -0.20
C CYS A 370 18.76 -2.81 1.00
N THR A 371 19.09 -1.55 0.76
CA THR A 371 19.19 -0.53 1.81
C THR A 371 17.89 -0.43 2.60
N GLY A 372 16.74 -0.37 1.93
CA GLY A 372 15.44 -0.23 2.59
C GLY A 372 14.96 -1.47 3.33
N ASN A 373 15.41 -2.66 2.97
CA ASN A 373 15.10 -3.87 3.74
C ASN A 373 16.00 -4.02 4.98
N PHE A 374 17.28 -3.63 4.92
CA PHE A 374 18.18 -3.68 6.07
C PHE A 374 18.10 -2.45 6.98
N VAL A 375 17.83 -1.27 6.41
CA VAL A 375 17.70 0.01 7.14
C VAL A 375 16.40 0.69 6.73
N PRO A 376 15.24 0.18 7.19
CA PRO A 376 13.92 0.60 6.70
C PRO A 376 13.64 2.10 6.88
N SER A 377 14.20 2.75 7.91
CA SER A 377 14.03 4.18 8.17
C SER A 377 14.63 5.10 7.08
N ARG A 378 15.46 4.56 6.17
CA ARG A 378 16.14 5.34 5.13
C ARG A 378 15.45 5.36 3.79
N VAL A 379 14.61 4.36 3.50
CA VAL A 379 13.97 4.19 2.20
C VAL A 379 12.49 3.89 2.39
N SER A 380 11.64 4.57 1.62
CA SER A 380 10.20 4.35 1.68
C SER A 380 9.83 2.89 1.40
N PHE A 381 8.69 2.49 1.91
CA PHE A 381 8.11 1.17 1.73
C PHE A 381 8.07 0.74 0.25
N LEU A 382 7.63 1.62 -0.65
CA LEU A 382 7.52 1.31 -2.08
C LEU A 382 8.89 1.18 -2.74
N LEU A 383 9.78 2.15 -2.56
CA LEU A 383 11.12 2.11 -3.15
C LEU A 383 11.96 0.94 -2.60
N SER A 384 11.67 0.48 -1.39
CA SER A 384 12.25 -0.73 -0.79
C SER A 384 11.67 -2.02 -1.36
N MET A 385 10.66 -1.96 -2.22
CA MET A 385 9.95 -3.12 -2.77
C MET A 385 9.41 -4.08 -1.68
N ARG A 386 8.96 -3.54 -0.53
CA ARG A 386 8.37 -4.30 0.59
C ARG A 386 6.86 -4.52 0.38
N TYR A 387 6.50 -4.90 -0.82
CA TYR A 387 5.10 -4.97 -1.27
C TYR A 387 4.23 -5.88 -0.42
N TYR A 388 3.25 -5.30 0.26
CA TYR A 388 2.24 -5.99 1.05
C TYR A 388 2.73 -7.19 1.87
N ALA A 389 4.00 -7.15 2.24
CA ALA A 389 4.56 -8.13 3.16
C ALA A 389 4.11 -7.88 4.60
N GLY A 390 3.43 -6.76 4.85
CA GLY A 390 3.06 -6.32 6.19
C GLY A 390 4.23 -5.75 6.99
N ASN A 391 5.40 -5.60 6.37
CA ASN A 391 6.57 -5.02 7.01
C ASN A 391 6.72 -3.55 6.60
N TRP A 392 5.78 -2.73 7.04
CA TRP A 392 5.79 -1.28 6.79
C TRP A 392 5.85 -0.49 8.09
N ALA A 393 6.45 0.70 8.05
CA ALA A 393 6.31 1.68 9.12
C ALA A 393 4.87 2.20 9.13
N TYR A 394 4.34 2.54 10.31
CA TYR A 394 3.00 3.10 10.43
C TYR A 394 2.90 4.02 11.65
N ASN A 395 1.81 4.78 11.71
CA ASN A 395 1.61 5.78 12.76
C ASN A 395 0.16 5.76 13.25
N ILE A 396 -0.01 6.05 14.53
CA ILE A 396 -1.32 6.35 15.12
C ILE A 396 -1.29 7.80 15.61
N TRP A 397 -2.23 8.58 15.13
CA TRP A 397 -2.42 9.97 15.48
C TRP A 397 -3.50 10.09 16.55
N LEU A 398 -3.14 10.64 17.71
CA LEU A 398 -4.01 10.84 18.87
C LEU A 398 -4.31 12.34 18.97
N ILE A 399 -5.56 12.71 18.68
CA ILE A 399 -6.01 14.11 18.72
C ILE A 399 -6.95 14.25 19.89
N ARG A 400 -6.65 15.15 20.84
CA ARG A 400 -7.51 15.40 22.01
C ARG A 400 -8.92 15.74 21.55
N LYS A 401 -9.94 15.16 22.17
CA LYS A 401 -11.35 15.43 21.85
C LYS A 401 -11.62 16.93 21.89
N GLY A 402 -12.33 17.43 20.89
CA GLY A 402 -12.57 18.88 20.70
C GLY A 402 -11.46 19.63 19.93
N SER A 403 -10.23 19.08 19.82
CA SER A 403 -9.16 19.69 19.03
C SER A 403 -9.17 19.21 17.57
N THR A 404 -9.90 18.15 17.24
CA THR A 404 -10.06 17.62 15.88
C THR A 404 -10.57 18.68 14.89
N ARG A 405 -11.36 19.63 15.37
CA ARG A 405 -11.81 20.80 14.58
C ARG A 405 -10.67 21.62 13.97
N LYS A 406 -9.47 21.60 14.55
CA LYS A 406 -8.29 22.30 13.99
C LYS A 406 -7.89 21.74 12.62
N LEU A 407 -8.20 20.48 12.31
CA LEU A 407 -7.99 19.87 10.99
C LEU A 407 -8.85 20.52 9.88
N SER A 408 -9.87 21.31 10.21
CA SER A 408 -10.65 22.07 9.22
C SER A 408 -9.84 23.17 8.51
N LYS A 409 -8.69 23.56 9.10
CA LYS A 409 -7.74 24.49 8.46
C LYS A 409 -7.01 23.88 7.26
N LEU A 410 -7.01 22.55 7.14
CA LEU A 410 -6.39 21.83 6.04
C LEU A 410 -7.35 21.71 4.85
N THR A 411 -6.82 21.84 3.65
CA THR A 411 -7.54 21.47 2.44
C THR A 411 -7.42 19.96 2.24
N LYS A 412 -8.45 19.23 2.66
CA LYS A 412 -8.49 17.77 2.67
C LYS A 412 -8.96 17.19 1.32
N ALA A 413 -8.45 16.03 0.97
CA ALA A 413 -8.89 15.23 -0.17
C ALA A 413 -10.18 14.44 0.12
N ALA A 414 -10.38 14.05 1.38
CA ALA A 414 -11.55 13.33 1.87
C ALA A 414 -11.91 13.79 3.28
N GLY A 415 -13.09 13.40 3.76
CA GLY A 415 -13.46 13.54 5.17
C GLY A 415 -12.66 12.60 6.08
N THR A 416 -12.72 12.84 7.38
CA THR A 416 -12.19 11.91 8.38
C THR A 416 -12.91 10.55 8.27
N MET A 417 -12.33 9.49 8.85
CA MET A 417 -12.98 8.18 8.88
C MET A 417 -14.39 8.27 9.51
N ARG A 418 -14.54 9.03 10.58
CA ARG A 418 -15.83 9.31 11.22
C ARG A 418 -16.81 9.93 10.23
N GLU A 419 -16.44 11.04 9.58
CA GLU A 419 -17.28 11.73 8.59
C GLU A 419 -17.67 10.84 7.40
N GLN A 420 -16.83 9.85 7.04
CA GLN A 420 -17.14 8.88 5.99
C GLN A 420 -18.11 7.80 6.50
N LEU A 421 -17.91 7.28 7.70
CA LEU A 421 -18.77 6.25 8.29
C LEU A 421 -20.17 6.76 8.60
N GLU A 422 -20.30 8.00 9.08
CA GLU A 422 -21.59 8.66 9.33
C GLU A 422 -22.49 8.78 8.09
N LYS A 423 -21.89 8.74 6.89
CA LYS A 423 -22.66 8.72 5.63
C LYS A 423 -23.31 7.36 5.32
N VAL A 424 -22.78 6.29 5.87
CA VAL A 424 -23.20 4.91 5.54
C VAL A 424 -23.75 4.14 6.74
N ILE A 425 -23.46 4.60 7.96
CA ILE A 425 -23.95 4.04 9.21
C ILE A 425 -24.84 5.10 9.90
N PRO A 426 -26.17 4.91 9.92
CA PRO A 426 -27.10 5.90 10.49
C PRO A 426 -27.02 6.04 12.02
N ASP A 427 -26.56 4.98 12.71
CA ASP A 427 -26.48 4.92 14.17
C ASP A 427 -25.08 5.38 14.67
N ALA A 428 -25.06 6.36 15.55
CA ALA A 428 -23.83 6.88 16.14
C ALA A 428 -23.05 5.81 16.91
N THR A 429 -23.73 4.89 17.61
CA THR A 429 -23.08 3.77 18.31
C THR A 429 -22.41 2.83 17.32
N GLY A 430 -23.04 2.57 16.18
CA GLY A 430 -22.46 1.77 15.09
C GLY A 430 -21.20 2.41 14.51
N VAL A 431 -21.15 3.73 14.37
CA VAL A 431 -19.95 4.48 13.95
C VAL A 431 -18.80 4.29 14.95
N GLU A 432 -19.07 4.45 16.26
CA GLU A 432 -18.07 4.26 17.32
C GLU A 432 -17.53 2.83 17.34
N VAL A 433 -18.39 1.84 17.22
CA VAL A 433 -17.99 0.44 17.14
C VAL A 433 -17.13 0.18 15.92
N ALA A 434 -17.51 0.69 14.74
CA ALA A 434 -16.74 0.51 13.52
C ALA A 434 -15.34 1.16 13.61
N LEU A 435 -15.26 2.38 14.15
CA LEU A 435 -14.01 3.04 14.45
C LEU A 435 -13.14 2.23 15.42
N THR A 436 -13.73 1.74 16.50
CA THR A 436 -13.03 0.94 17.51
C THR A 436 -12.56 -0.40 16.93
N LEU A 437 -13.38 -1.09 16.15
CA LEU A 437 -13.03 -2.35 15.49
C LEU A 437 -11.90 -2.19 14.46
N SER A 438 -11.73 -1.02 13.86
CA SER A 438 -10.65 -0.78 12.90
C SER A 438 -9.26 -0.83 13.57
N LEU A 439 -9.15 -0.60 14.88
CA LEU A 439 -7.92 -0.81 15.66
C LEU A 439 -7.43 -2.27 15.62
N ALA A 440 -8.35 -3.23 15.55
CA ALA A 440 -7.98 -4.65 15.53
C ALA A 440 -7.03 -4.97 14.38
N HIS A 441 -7.18 -4.32 13.23
CA HIS A 441 -6.28 -4.51 12.09
C HIS A 441 -4.82 -4.28 12.49
N ARG A 442 -4.52 -3.23 13.26
CA ARG A 442 -3.16 -2.94 13.70
C ARG A 442 -2.66 -3.92 14.76
N PHE A 443 -3.43 -4.22 15.79
CA PHE A 443 -3.01 -5.13 16.85
C PHE A 443 -2.87 -6.59 16.41
N MET A 444 -3.69 -7.03 15.45
CA MET A 444 -3.63 -8.39 14.91
C MET A 444 -2.38 -8.66 14.08
N HIS A 445 -1.79 -7.66 13.45
CA HIS A 445 -0.47 -7.75 12.84
C HIS A 445 0.62 -7.74 13.92
N LEU A 446 1.71 -8.47 13.68
CA LEU A 446 2.85 -8.50 14.61
C LEU A 446 3.45 -7.09 14.78
N GLU A 447 3.57 -6.37 13.68
CA GLU A 447 4.12 -5.00 13.66
C GLU A 447 3.29 -4.01 14.47
N GLY A 448 2.00 -4.27 14.66
CA GLY A 448 1.12 -3.41 15.45
C GLY A 448 1.29 -3.55 16.96
N ARG A 449 1.98 -4.58 17.43
CA ARG A 449 2.12 -4.87 18.85
C ARG A 449 3.03 -3.93 19.63
N PRO A 450 4.03 -3.25 19.05
CA PRO A 450 4.74 -2.17 19.75
C PRO A 450 3.81 -1.06 20.27
N LEU A 451 2.61 -0.89 19.66
CA LEU A 451 1.59 0.03 20.17
C LEU A 451 1.16 -0.28 21.60
N LEU A 452 1.18 -1.55 22.02
CA LEU A 452 0.82 -1.93 23.39
C LEU A 452 1.78 -1.35 24.43
N GLU A 453 3.03 -1.09 24.05
CA GLU A 453 4.04 -0.44 24.90
C GLU A 453 4.07 1.07 24.73
N ALA A 454 3.84 1.56 23.52
CA ALA A 454 3.99 2.98 23.18
C ALA A 454 2.75 3.83 23.54
N LEU A 455 1.52 3.31 23.39
CA LEU A 455 0.29 4.07 23.66
C LEU A 455 0.16 4.52 25.12
N PRO A 456 0.45 3.68 26.15
CA PRO A 456 0.43 4.14 27.54
C PRO A 456 1.46 5.21 27.87
N ARG A 457 2.49 5.38 27.03
CA ARG A 457 3.51 6.44 27.17
C ARG A 457 3.13 7.69 26.35
N ALA A 458 2.20 7.54 25.42
CA ALA A 458 1.72 8.64 24.64
C ALA A 458 0.67 9.46 25.40
N VAL A 459 -0.26 8.81 26.11
CA VAL A 459 -1.40 9.46 26.77
C VAL A 459 -1.75 8.71 28.05
N ASP A 460 -2.20 9.45 29.08
CA ASP A 460 -2.64 8.86 30.34
C ASP A 460 -3.98 8.11 30.17
N ASP A 461 -4.91 8.71 29.45
CA ASP A 461 -6.18 8.10 29.06
C ASP A 461 -6.42 8.26 27.55
N ILE A 462 -6.48 7.13 26.85
CA ILE A 462 -6.75 7.10 25.41
C ILE A 462 -8.18 7.56 25.09
N ASP A 463 -9.09 7.47 26.04
CA ASP A 463 -10.49 7.86 25.85
C ASP A 463 -10.69 9.38 25.83
N ASP A 464 -9.68 10.16 26.20
CA ASP A 464 -9.65 11.62 26.00
C ASP A 464 -9.30 12.03 24.56
N TYR A 465 -8.92 11.05 23.71
CA TYR A 465 -8.43 11.30 22.37
C TYR A 465 -9.30 10.63 21.31
N GLU A 466 -9.39 11.27 20.14
CA GLU A 466 -9.76 10.62 18.89
C GLU A 466 -8.50 10.09 18.24
N TRP A 467 -8.45 8.80 17.95
CA TRP A 467 -7.32 8.22 17.27
C TRP A 467 -7.62 8.10 15.77
N MET A 468 -6.60 8.29 14.96
CA MET A 468 -6.64 8.09 13.51
C MET A 468 -5.45 7.27 13.07
N ASP A 469 -5.69 6.31 12.20
CA ASP A 469 -4.63 5.61 11.50
C ASP A 469 -3.88 6.59 10.60
N GLY A 470 -2.55 6.60 10.67
CA GLY A 470 -1.72 7.54 9.92
C GLY A 470 -1.85 7.37 8.40
N GLU A 471 -2.12 6.15 7.93
CA GLU A 471 -2.34 5.90 6.52
C GLU A 471 -3.61 6.60 6.02
N VAL A 472 -4.70 6.49 6.79
CA VAL A 472 -5.97 7.17 6.49
C VAL A 472 -5.80 8.69 6.56
N LEU A 473 -5.13 9.19 7.59
CA LEU A 473 -4.87 10.62 7.75
C LEU A 473 -3.96 11.14 6.63
N GLY A 474 -2.89 10.42 6.29
CA GLY A 474 -2.00 10.76 5.18
C GLY A 474 -2.75 10.85 3.86
N GLY A 475 -3.57 9.87 3.56
CA GLY A 475 -4.42 9.89 2.37
C GLY A 475 -5.42 11.04 2.35
N MET A 476 -6.04 11.35 3.49
CA MET A 476 -6.97 12.47 3.64
C MET A 476 -6.29 13.83 3.39
N VAL A 477 -5.09 14.03 3.88
CA VAL A 477 -4.36 15.30 3.81
C VAL A 477 -3.57 15.44 2.52
N LEU A 478 -2.92 14.38 2.06
CA LEU A 478 -2.06 14.38 0.88
C LEU A 478 -2.76 13.99 -0.43
N GLY A 479 -3.96 13.40 -0.33
CA GLY A 479 -4.72 12.93 -1.49
C GLY A 479 -4.32 11.54 -2.00
N TRP A 480 -3.24 10.97 -1.47
CA TRP A 480 -2.74 9.65 -1.78
C TRP A 480 -1.91 9.09 -0.61
N ASN A 481 -2.06 7.83 -0.29
CA ASN A 481 -1.16 7.05 0.54
C ASN A 481 -1.34 5.55 0.23
N PHE A 482 -0.26 4.79 0.38
CA PHE A 482 -0.24 3.37 0.07
C PHE A 482 0.69 2.62 1.03
N GLY A 483 0.30 2.52 2.31
CA GLY A 483 1.05 1.80 3.33
C GLY A 483 2.44 2.37 3.64
N ASP A 484 2.72 3.63 3.27
CA ASP A 484 4.02 4.26 3.56
C ASP A 484 3.95 5.11 4.82
N GLY A 485 4.33 4.51 5.96
CA GLY A 485 4.36 5.20 7.24
C GLY A 485 5.38 6.35 7.29
N HIS A 486 6.39 6.36 6.44
CA HIS A 486 7.31 7.49 6.34
C HIS A 486 6.65 8.70 5.68
N LEU A 487 5.72 8.46 4.75
CA LEU A 487 4.95 9.54 4.11
C LEU A 487 4.03 10.23 5.12
N ASN A 488 3.40 9.48 6.02
CA ASN A 488 2.50 10.00 7.05
C ASN A 488 3.19 10.24 8.41
N GLY A 489 4.54 10.25 8.44
CA GLY A 489 5.37 10.42 9.63
C GLY A 489 5.73 11.87 9.95
N MET A 490 6.96 12.09 10.42
CA MET A 490 7.44 13.37 10.96
C MET A 490 7.27 14.57 10.02
N GLN A 491 7.47 14.41 8.72
CA GLN A 491 7.35 15.53 7.79
C GLN A 491 5.89 15.99 7.66
N LEU A 492 4.95 15.03 7.59
CA LEU A 492 3.52 15.34 7.58
C LEU A 492 3.09 15.96 8.91
N LEU A 493 3.56 15.42 10.05
CA LEU A 493 3.27 15.97 11.37
C LEU A 493 3.67 17.45 11.47
N ARG A 494 4.88 17.80 11.03
CA ARG A 494 5.34 19.20 11.00
C ARG A 494 4.49 20.07 10.08
N ALA A 495 4.11 19.56 8.90
CA ALA A 495 3.27 20.30 7.96
C ALA A 495 1.84 20.52 8.51
N VAL A 496 1.28 19.55 9.20
CA VAL A 496 -0.02 19.66 9.88
C VAL A 496 0.09 20.63 11.06
N GLN A 497 1.13 20.52 11.90
CA GLN A 497 1.35 21.41 13.03
C GLN A 497 1.47 22.86 12.58
N GLN A 498 2.27 23.12 11.54
CA GLN A 498 2.45 24.49 11.02
C GLN A 498 1.15 25.12 10.50
N GLN A 499 0.23 24.31 9.99
CA GLN A 499 -1.05 24.77 9.44
C GLN A 499 -2.16 24.85 10.49
N CYS A 500 -2.19 23.91 11.44
CA CYS A 500 -3.27 23.76 12.39
C CYS A 500 -3.01 24.45 13.73
N GLY A 501 -1.75 24.52 14.19
CA GLY A 501 -1.36 25.15 15.45
C GLY A 501 -1.95 24.42 16.65
N PHE A 502 -1.62 23.14 16.83
CA PHE A 502 -1.98 22.38 18.03
C PHE A 502 -1.15 22.84 19.23
N GLU A 503 -1.78 22.92 20.40
CA GLU A 503 -1.10 23.17 21.66
C GLU A 503 -0.46 21.88 22.20
N PRO A 504 0.51 21.96 23.13
CA PRO A 504 1.08 20.79 23.78
C PRO A 504 0.00 19.86 24.35
N GLY A 505 0.09 18.58 24.04
CA GLY A 505 -0.88 17.56 24.45
C GLY A 505 -2.15 17.47 23.62
N GLU A 506 -2.38 18.33 22.64
CA GLU A 506 -3.56 18.25 21.78
C GLU A 506 -3.39 17.26 20.62
N LEU A 507 -2.17 17.10 20.09
CA LEU A 507 -1.85 16.14 19.04
C LEU A 507 -0.57 15.39 19.37
N ARG A 508 -0.68 14.09 19.58
CA ARG A 508 0.43 13.18 19.76
C ARG A 508 0.41 12.09 18.71
N VAL A 509 1.57 11.67 18.25
CA VAL A 509 1.69 10.62 17.22
C VAL A 509 2.61 9.53 17.74
N VAL A 510 2.11 8.32 17.75
CA VAL A 510 2.91 7.11 17.95
C VAL A 510 3.37 6.63 16.59
N MET A 511 4.66 6.56 16.38
CA MET A 511 5.30 6.10 15.15
C MET A 511 6.02 4.79 15.42
N VAL A 512 5.75 3.78 14.61
CA VAL A 512 6.40 2.47 14.67
C VAL A 512 7.17 2.25 13.37
N GLU A 513 8.45 1.92 13.50
CA GLU A 513 9.30 1.59 12.35
C GLU A 513 9.14 0.12 11.99
N SER A 514 9.25 -0.19 10.69
CA SER A 514 9.22 -1.56 10.20
C SER A 514 10.43 -2.37 10.69
N GLN A 515 10.23 -3.69 10.79
CA GLN A 515 11.30 -4.61 11.18
C GLN A 515 12.40 -4.63 10.10
N PRO A 516 13.67 -4.36 10.45
CA PRO A 516 14.80 -4.65 9.56
C PRO A 516 14.85 -6.12 9.15
N LEU A 517 15.33 -6.42 7.96
CA LEU A 517 15.51 -7.80 7.53
C LEU A 517 16.40 -8.55 8.52
N PHE A 518 15.88 -9.66 9.08
CA PHE A 518 16.47 -10.43 10.17
C PHE A 518 16.65 -9.67 11.50
N GLY A 519 16.10 -8.45 11.62
CA GLY A 519 16.12 -7.69 12.88
C GLY A 519 15.36 -8.40 13.98
N ARG A 520 15.78 -8.18 15.23
CA ARG A 520 15.17 -8.79 16.41
C ARG A 520 14.28 -7.84 17.20
N THR A 521 14.29 -6.57 16.85
CA THR A 521 13.52 -5.52 17.51
C THR A 521 12.80 -4.66 16.49
N MET A 522 11.76 -3.96 16.95
CA MET A 522 11.07 -2.89 16.23
C MET A 522 11.12 -1.62 17.07
N ALA A 523 11.62 -0.54 16.45
CA ALA A 523 11.69 0.76 17.10
C ALA A 523 10.35 1.48 17.07
N TRP A 524 10.06 2.25 18.11
CA TRP A 524 8.91 3.15 18.16
C TRP A 524 9.27 4.47 18.85
N GLN A 525 8.52 5.51 18.52
CA GLN A 525 8.64 6.82 19.15
C GLN A 525 7.27 7.46 19.35
N VAL A 526 7.16 8.27 20.38
CA VAL A 526 6.00 9.11 20.69
C VAL A 526 6.40 10.55 20.53
N VAL A 527 5.68 11.29 19.69
CA VAL A 527 5.98 12.68 19.39
C VAL A 527 4.73 13.54 19.61
N ASP A 528 4.88 14.60 20.40
CA ASP A 528 3.88 15.66 20.50
C ASP A 528 4.13 16.70 19.40
N ALA A 529 3.07 17.12 18.73
CA ALA A 529 3.17 18.03 17.58
C ALA A 529 3.81 19.38 17.95
N ALA A 530 3.57 19.87 19.17
CA ALA A 530 4.05 21.18 19.64
C ALA A 530 5.38 21.07 20.40
N SER A 531 5.54 20.07 21.28
CA SER A 531 6.70 19.95 22.17
C SER A 531 7.78 18.98 21.68
N GLY A 532 7.50 18.15 20.65
CA GLY A 532 8.48 17.24 20.05
C GLY A 532 8.49 15.85 20.67
N LEU A 533 9.64 15.17 20.69
CA LEU A 533 9.81 13.79 21.16
C LEU A 533 9.47 13.68 22.66
N LEU A 534 8.57 12.79 23.02
CA LEU A 534 8.17 12.49 24.40
C LEU A 534 8.79 11.20 24.92
N ALA A 535 8.83 10.17 24.09
CA ALA A 535 9.37 8.85 24.44
C ALA A 535 9.82 8.11 23.17
N GLU A 536 10.76 7.20 23.34
CA GLU A 536 11.19 6.25 22.30
C GLU A 536 11.56 4.92 22.94
N GLY A 537 11.59 3.87 22.16
CA GLY A 537 11.96 2.54 22.62
C GLY A 537 11.99 1.50 21.51
N GLU A 538 12.26 0.29 21.90
CA GLU A 538 12.26 -0.88 21.03
C GLU A 538 11.48 -2.03 21.68
N THR A 539 10.77 -2.81 20.86
CA THR A 539 10.04 -3.99 21.30
C THR A 539 10.63 -5.23 20.64
N GLU A 540 10.90 -6.27 21.42
CA GLU A 540 11.46 -7.53 20.94
C GLU A 540 10.46 -8.35 20.13
N ILE A 541 10.88 -8.84 18.96
CA ILE A 541 10.05 -9.64 18.05
C ILE A 541 9.59 -10.94 18.70
N ASP A 542 10.49 -11.66 19.37
CA ASP A 542 10.15 -12.94 20.02
C ASP A 542 9.07 -12.74 21.10
N ARG A 543 9.19 -11.70 21.91
CA ARG A 543 8.16 -11.34 22.90
C ARG A 543 6.81 -11.04 22.27
N MET A 544 6.82 -10.30 21.14
CA MET A 544 5.58 -9.98 20.41
C MET A 544 4.95 -11.23 19.80
N ARG A 545 5.75 -12.10 19.18
CA ARG A 545 5.29 -13.33 18.54
C ARG A 545 4.64 -14.28 19.55
N ASP A 546 5.23 -14.40 20.75
CA ASP A 546 4.81 -15.36 21.78
C ASP A 546 3.71 -14.80 22.69
N SER A 547 3.30 -13.55 22.49
CA SER A 547 2.21 -12.90 23.22
C SER A 547 0.94 -12.80 22.38
N PRO A 548 -0.27 -12.77 23.02
CA PRO A 548 -1.52 -12.48 22.33
C PRO A 548 -1.51 -11.02 21.80
N PRO A 549 -2.41 -10.66 20.84
CA PRO A 549 -2.52 -9.32 20.28
C PRO A 549 -3.21 -8.30 21.23
N TRP A 550 -3.14 -8.52 22.52
CA TRP A 550 -3.64 -7.63 23.58
C TRP A 550 -2.73 -7.72 24.81
N PRO A 551 -2.76 -6.71 25.69
CA PRO A 551 -2.01 -6.75 26.93
C PRO A 551 -2.38 -7.96 27.78
N ARG A 552 -1.40 -8.65 28.36
CA ARG A 552 -1.68 -9.65 29.42
C ARG A 552 -2.18 -8.93 30.66
N PRO A 553 -3.12 -9.50 31.41
CA PRO A 553 -3.39 -9.00 32.76
C PRO A 553 -2.06 -8.92 33.53
N ALA A 554 -1.88 -7.87 34.31
CA ALA A 554 -0.75 -7.82 35.25
C ALA A 554 -0.88 -9.04 36.20
N GLU A 555 0.16 -9.87 36.21
CA GLU A 555 0.25 -11.00 37.16
C GLU A 555 0.33 -10.50 38.59
#